data_630b96b84c009d75e4b93070ffb4c0b5
#
_entry.id   630b96b84c009d75e4b93070ffb4c0b5
#
_cell.length_a   1.000
_cell.length_b   1.000
_cell.length_c   1.000
_cell.angle_alpha   90.00
_cell.angle_beta   90.00
_cell.angle_gamma   90.00
#
_symmetry.space_group_name_H-M   'P 1'
#
loop_
_entity.id
_entity.type
_entity.pdbx_description
1 polymer ?
#
loop_
_entity_poly.entity_id
_entity_poly.type
_entity_poly.pdbx_seq_one_letter_code
_entity_poly.pdbx_strand_id
1 'polypeptide(L)'
;DLLRLITLAGKEELARLRIEVDFDVERPETVAAYRELLSSIATKTNETTWDELSDIFEDAEREGEGIPAILERLSAYYGDRKSEWQLERIARTTTTGGANAGLLEAWRQSEVVEGGEWVSALDDRTRTSPESDFDHVHAHGETVRLGELYVRTGESLAYPGDPSGSPGNIINCRCTQAPIVIEDEE
;
A
#
# COMPACT_ATOMS: atom_id res chain seq x y z
N ASP A 1 -7.67 -11.66 1.18
CA ASP A 1 -7.71 -11.12 -0.18
C ASP A 1 -7.15 -9.69 -0.18
N LEU A 2 -6.11 -9.43 -0.97
CA LEU A 2 -5.54 -8.10 -1.12
C LEU A 2 -6.59 -7.09 -1.60
N LEU A 3 -7.55 -7.54 -2.40
CA LEU A 3 -8.71 -6.72 -2.81
C LEU A 3 -9.50 -6.23 -1.59
N ARG A 4 -9.66 -7.06 -0.58
CA ARG A 4 -10.37 -6.70 0.65
C ARG A 4 -9.54 -5.78 1.53
N LEU A 5 -8.21 -5.94 1.59
CA LEU A 5 -7.34 -4.98 2.25
C LEU A 5 -7.49 -3.58 1.64
N ILE A 6 -7.48 -3.48 0.31
CA ILE A 6 -7.78 -2.25 -0.43
C ILE A 6 -9.18 -1.76 -0.10
N THR A 7 -10.18 -2.66 -0.11
CA THR A 7 -11.58 -2.36 0.22
C THR A 7 -11.74 -1.86 1.65
N LEU A 8 -11.10 -2.53 2.62
CA LEU A 8 -11.20 -2.14 4.02
C LEU A 8 -10.54 -0.77 4.24
N ALA A 9 -9.32 -0.58 3.76
CA ALA A 9 -8.63 0.70 3.86
C ALA A 9 -9.43 1.83 3.17
N GLY A 10 -10.03 1.55 2.01
CA GLY A 10 -10.89 2.51 1.30
C GLY A 10 -12.15 2.86 2.08
N LYS A 11 -12.86 1.88 2.65
CA LYS A 11 -14.04 2.10 3.48
C LYS A 11 -13.73 2.88 4.75
N GLU A 12 -12.65 2.53 5.43
CA GLU A 12 -12.21 3.25 6.62
C GLU A 12 -11.87 4.70 6.31
N GLU A 13 -11.23 4.94 5.17
CA GLU A 13 -10.89 6.30 4.73
C GLU A 13 -12.13 7.14 4.39
N LEU A 14 -13.09 6.60 3.62
CA LEU A 14 -14.35 7.28 3.36
C LEU A 14 -15.10 7.61 4.66
N ALA A 15 -15.13 6.67 5.60
CA ALA A 15 -15.73 6.90 6.92
C ALA A 15 -14.98 7.99 7.71
N ARG A 16 -13.65 8.02 7.66
CA ARG A 16 -12.80 9.04 8.29
C ARG A 16 -13.06 10.43 7.69
N LEU A 17 -13.27 10.51 6.39
CA LEU A 17 -13.64 11.73 5.67
C LEU A 17 -15.12 12.10 5.86
N ARG A 18 -15.93 11.28 6.58
CA ARG A 18 -17.38 11.44 6.79
C ARG A 18 -18.17 11.47 5.49
N ILE A 19 -17.75 10.69 4.52
CA ILE A 19 -18.41 10.59 3.22
C ILE A 19 -19.35 9.39 3.23
N GLU A 20 -20.62 9.64 2.94
CA GLU A 20 -21.69 8.63 2.86
C GLU A 20 -21.75 8.00 1.45
N VAL A 21 -20.62 7.50 0.97
CA VAL A 21 -20.53 6.76 -0.30
C VAL A 21 -20.02 5.36 0.01
N ASP A 22 -20.65 4.34 -0.57
CA ASP A 22 -20.13 2.98 -0.50
C ASP A 22 -18.87 2.84 -1.38
N PHE A 23 -17.80 2.30 -0.80
CA PHE A 23 -16.58 2.02 -1.54
C PHE A 23 -16.84 0.98 -2.63
N ASP A 24 -16.70 1.39 -3.89
CA ASP A 24 -16.93 0.52 -5.06
C ASP A 24 -15.66 -0.28 -5.39
N VAL A 25 -15.66 -1.54 -4.99
CA VAL A 25 -14.57 -2.50 -5.22
C VAL A 25 -14.53 -3.01 -6.68
N GLU A 26 -15.63 -2.90 -7.43
CA GLU A 26 -15.72 -3.33 -8.83
C GLU A 26 -15.31 -2.22 -9.81
N ARG A 27 -15.03 -1.03 -9.32
CA ARG A 27 -14.58 0.08 -10.16
C ARG A 27 -13.31 -0.33 -10.92
N PRO A 28 -13.20 -0.05 -12.23
CA PRO A 28 -12.08 -0.48 -13.06
C PRO A 28 -10.71 -0.10 -12.50
N GLU A 29 -10.61 1.09 -11.89
CA GLU A 29 -9.38 1.61 -11.30
C GLU A 29 -9.00 0.82 -10.04
N THR A 30 -9.95 0.49 -9.17
CA THR A 30 -9.74 -0.35 -7.98
C THR A 30 -9.27 -1.75 -8.38
N VAL A 31 -9.92 -2.34 -9.39
CA VAL A 31 -9.52 -3.65 -9.94
C VAL A 31 -8.13 -3.59 -10.58
N ALA A 32 -7.78 -2.50 -11.25
CA ALA A 32 -6.47 -2.31 -11.86
C ALA A 32 -5.37 -2.21 -10.78
N ALA A 33 -5.56 -1.39 -9.75
CA ALA A 33 -4.64 -1.25 -8.61
C ALA A 33 -4.41 -2.61 -7.91
N TYR A 34 -5.48 -3.37 -7.69
CA TYR A 34 -5.40 -4.73 -7.16
C TYR A 34 -4.54 -5.64 -8.03
N ARG A 35 -4.79 -5.69 -9.36
CA ARG A 35 -4.05 -6.53 -10.29
C ARG A 35 -2.56 -6.15 -10.38
N GLU A 36 -2.26 -4.86 -10.32
CA GLU A 36 -0.89 -4.36 -10.37
C GLU A 36 -0.11 -4.76 -9.13
N LEU A 37 -0.70 -4.58 -7.94
CA LEU A 37 -0.11 -5.02 -6.68
C LEU A 37 0.08 -6.55 -6.66
N LEU A 38 -0.89 -7.30 -7.15
CA LEU A 38 -0.79 -8.74 -7.34
C LEU A 38 0.37 -9.12 -8.28
N SER A 39 0.43 -8.54 -9.47
CA SER A 39 1.46 -8.82 -10.46
C SER A 39 2.87 -8.54 -9.92
N SER A 40 3.03 -7.46 -9.17
CA SER A 40 4.32 -7.12 -8.55
C SER A 40 4.78 -8.15 -7.53
N ILE A 41 3.88 -8.69 -6.72
CA ILE A 41 4.21 -9.74 -5.76
C ILE A 41 4.55 -11.03 -6.51
N ALA A 42 3.78 -11.39 -7.55
CA ALA A 42 4.00 -12.59 -8.37
C ALA A 42 5.35 -12.55 -9.12
N THR A 43 5.71 -11.41 -9.72
CA THR A 43 6.96 -11.26 -10.47
C THR A 43 8.20 -11.40 -9.57
N LYS A 44 8.06 -11.14 -8.28
CA LYS A 44 9.13 -11.24 -7.27
C LYS A 44 9.13 -12.60 -6.55
N THR A 45 8.15 -13.45 -6.87
CA THR A 45 7.97 -14.81 -6.32
C THR A 45 7.60 -15.72 -7.48
N ASN A 46 8.06 -16.97 -7.56
CA ASN A 46 7.71 -17.91 -8.65
C ASN A 46 6.18 -18.08 -8.76
N GLU A 47 5.65 -18.21 -10.00
CA GLU A 47 4.20 -18.29 -10.30
C GLU A 47 3.42 -19.29 -9.43
N THR A 48 4.00 -20.46 -9.12
CA THR A 48 3.37 -21.48 -8.26
C THR A 48 3.19 -21.02 -6.80
N THR A 49 3.97 -20.05 -6.35
CA THR A 49 3.92 -19.50 -4.98
C THR A 49 2.86 -18.41 -4.86
N TRP A 50 2.39 -17.91 -5.99
CA TRP A 50 1.46 -16.81 -6.04
C TRP A 50 0.04 -17.18 -5.56
N ASP A 51 -0.54 -18.24 -6.13
CA ASP A 51 -1.89 -18.68 -5.75
C ASP A 51 -1.95 -19.04 -4.27
N GLU A 52 -0.92 -19.71 -3.76
CA GLU A 52 -0.78 -20.11 -2.37
C GLU A 52 -0.57 -18.91 -1.41
N LEU A 53 0.13 -17.86 -1.84
CA LEU A 53 0.26 -16.62 -1.07
C LEU A 53 -1.05 -15.84 -1.05
N SER A 54 -1.78 -15.80 -2.16
CA SER A 54 -3.10 -15.18 -2.22
C SER A 54 -4.04 -15.82 -1.21
N ASP A 55 -4.09 -17.15 -1.16
CA ASP A 55 -4.93 -17.89 -0.22
C ASP A 55 -4.58 -17.55 1.25
N ILE A 56 -3.28 -17.43 1.59
CA ILE A 56 -2.84 -17.05 2.94
C ILE A 56 -3.32 -15.66 3.32
N PHE A 57 -3.18 -14.68 2.43
CA PHE A 57 -3.65 -13.32 2.69
C PHE A 57 -5.18 -13.24 2.72
N GLU A 58 -5.88 -14.00 1.86
CA GLU A 58 -7.33 -14.10 1.85
C GLU A 58 -7.90 -14.67 3.16
N ASP A 59 -7.29 -15.73 3.67
CA ASP A 59 -7.70 -16.35 4.92
C ASP A 59 -7.46 -15.44 6.11
N ALA A 60 -6.27 -14.86 6.22
CA ALA A 60 -5.91 -13.94 7.30
C ALA A 60 -6.88 -12.78 7.40
N GLU A 61 -7.31 -12.28 6.28
CA GLU A 61 -8.21 -11.16 6.21
C GLU A 61 -9.66 -11.53 6.52
N ARG A 62 -10.15 -12.66 5.99
CA ARG A 62 -11.48 -13.16 6.36
C ARG A 62 -11.64 -13.29 7.87
N GLU A 63 -10.54 -13.56 8.57
CA GLU A 63 -10.47 -13.68 10.01
C GLU A 63 -10.13 -12.37 10.74
N GLY A 64 -9.88 -11.28 10.01
CA GLY A 64 -9.54 -9.96 10.57
C GLY A 64 -8.15 -9.92 11.21
N GLU A 65 -7.21 -10.75 10.72
CA GLU A 65 -5.88 -10.90 11.29
C GLU A 65 -4.93 -9.76 10.88
N GLY A 66 -4.08 -9.35 11.82
CA GLY A 66 -3.01 -8.38 11.57
C GLY A 66 -1.69 -9.03 11.16
N ILE A 67 -0.65 -8.22 10.93
CA ILE A 67 0.68 -8.64 10.49
C ILE A 67 1.25 -9.83 11.28
N PRO A 68 1.15 -9.92 12.64
CA PRO A 68 1.69 -11.08 13.38
C PRO A 68 1.07 -12.41 12.96
N ALA A 69 -0.25 -12.46 12.77
CA ALA A 69 -0.94 -13.68 12.35
C ALA A 69 -0.63 -14.05 10.90
N ILE A 70 -0.52 -13.05 9.99
CA ILE A 70 -0.04 -13.26 8.62
C ILE A 70 1.37 -13.87 8.61
N LEU A 71 2.26 -13.40 9.49
CA LEU A 71 3.60 -13.98 9.66
C LEU A 71 3.57 -15.43 10.09
N GLU A 72 2.68 -15.78 11.01
CA GLU A 72 2.50 -17.17 11.46
C GLU A 72 2.04 -18.07 10.32
N ARG A 73 1.05 -17.65 9.53
CA ARG A 73 0.58 -18.36 8.33
C ARG A 73 1.69 -18.53 7.28
N LEU A 74 2.43 -17.46 6.98
CA LEU A 74 3.57 -17.50 6.06
C LEU A 74 4.67 -18.43 6.59
N SER A 75 4.94 -18.43 7.89
CA SER A 75 5.92 -19.33 8.52
C SER A 75 5.48 -20.80 8.41
N ALA A 76 4.20 -21.08 8.64
CA ALA A 76 3.63 -22.41 8.46
C ALA A 76 3.73 -22.90 7.01
N TYR A 77 3.46 -22.03 6.04
CA TYR A 77 3.53 -22.34 4.60
C TYR A 77 4.98 -22.55 4.14
N TYR A 78 5.87 -21.62 4.44
CA TYR A 78 7.26 -21.70 3.97
C TYR A 78 8.13 -22.63 4.78
N GLY A 79 7.81 -22.88 6.06
CA GLY A 79 8.67 -23.63 6.99
C GLY A 79 10.10 -23.07 6.96
N ASP A 80 11.09 -23.94 6.84
CA ASP A 80 12.51 -23.55 6.78
C ASP A 80 12.96 -22.96 5.43
N ARG A 81 12.06 -22.87 4.43
CA ARG A 81 12.39 -22.34 3.08
C ARG A 81 12.64 -20.83 3.06
N LYS A 82 12.06 -20.10 4.01
CA LYS A 82 12.29 -18.65 4.20
C LYS A 82 12.55 -18.36 5.67
N SER A 83 13.48 -17.43 5.89
CA SER A 83 13.73 -16.92 7.23
C SER A 83 12.63 -15.96 7.68
N GLU A 84 12.43 -15.82 8.99
CA GLU A 84 11.44 -14.94 9.60
C GLU A 84 11.50 -13.50 9.04
N TRP A 85 12.71 -12.93 8.88
CA TRP A 85 12.87 -11.58 8.33
C TRP A 85 12.41 -11.45 6.86
N GLN A 86 12.49 -12.53 6.07
CA GLN A 86 11.98 -12.53 4.69
C GLN A 86 10.46 -12.54 4.68
N LEU A 87 9.85 -13.30 5.58
CA LEU A 87 8.40 -13.36 5.73
C LEU A 87 7.82 -12.04 6.23
N GLU A 88 8.47 -11.44 7.25
CA GLU A 88 8.10 -10.13 7.77
C GLU A 88 8.17 -9.05 6.68
N ARG A 89 9.20 -9.11 5.84
CA ARG A 89 9.36 -8.20 4.71
C ARG A 89 8.21 -8.31 3.70
N ILE A 90 7.79 -9.53 3.34
CA ILE A 90 6.66 -9.78 2.45
C ILE A 90 5.39 -9.20 3.05
N ALA A 91 5.04 -9.61 4.27
CA ALA A 91 3.84 -9.17 4.97
C ALA A 91 3.76 -7.64 5.04
N ARG A 92 4.83 -6.99 5.51
CA ARG A 92 4.88 -5.54 5.68
C ARG A 92 4.76 -4.78 4.37
N THR A 93 5.51 -5.20 3.34
CA THR A 93 5.48 -4.54 2.03
C THR A 93 4.10 -4.63 1.39
N THR A 94 3.50 -5.81 1.42
CA THR A 94 2.17 -6.05 0.85
C THR A 94 1.08 -5.26 1.59
N THR A 95 1.11 -5.29 2.92
CA THR A 95 0.13 -4.57 3.75
C THR A 95 0.23 -3.06 3.53
N THR A 96 1.44 -2.49 3.52
CA THR A 96 1.63 -1.05 3.29
C THR A 96 1.16 -0.64 1.90
N GLY A 97 1.55 -1.38 0.85
CA GLY A 97 1.12 -1.08 -0.52
C GLY A 97 -0.41 -1.17 -0.68
N GLY A 98 -1.02 -2.25 -0.15
CA GLY A 98 -2.47 -2.44 -0.23
C GLY A 98 -3.26 -1.37 0.53
N ALA A 99 -2.82 -1.00 1.73
CA ALA A 99 -3.48 0.07 2.49
C ALA A 99 -3.42 1.41 1.76
N ASN A 100 -2.26 1.81 1.25
CA ASN A 100 -2.11 3.08 0.52
C ASN A 100 -2.86 3.08 -0.83
N ALA A 101 -2.92 1.94 -1.52
CA ALA A 101 -3.77 1.79 -2.70
C ALA A 101 -5.25 2.01 -2.35
N GLY A 102 -5.73 1.44 -1.24
CA GLY A 102 -7.09 1.63 -0.74
C GLY A 102 -7.42 3.09 -0.42
N LEU A 103 -6.48 3.81 0.23
CA LEU A 103 -6.64 5.25 0.48
C LEU A 103 -6.80 6.02 -0.82
N LEU A 104 -5.91 5.81 -1.79
CA LEU A 104 -5.96 6.50 -3.08
C LEU A 104 -7.28 6.23 -3.83
N GLU A 105 -7.75 4.98 -3.85
CA GLU A 105 -9.03 4.64 -4.48
C GLU A 105 -10.22 5.26 -3.75
N ALA A 106 -10.20 5.34 -2.41
CA ALA A 106 -11.21 6.05 -1.65
C ALA A 106 -11.26 7.54 -2.01
N TRP A 107 -10.10 8.18 -2.15
CA TRP A 107 -10.03 9.59 -2.55
C TRP A 107 -10.61 9.83 -3.94
N ARG A 108 -10.32 8.94 -4.89
CA ARG A 108 -10.91 9.00 -6.24
C ARG A 108 -12.43 8.83 -6.26
N GLN A 109 -12.97 8.14 -5.27
CA GLN A 109 -14.41 7.90 -5.14
C GLN A 109 -15.12 8.95 -4.28
N SER A 110 -14.37 9.72 -3.50
CA SER A 110 -14.92 10.67 -2.51
C SER A 110 -15.49 11.95 -3.11
N GLU A 111 -14.99 12.37 -4.28
CA GLU A 111 -15.30 13.66 -4.96
C GLU A 111 -14.95 14.92 -4.14
N VAL A 112 -14.39 14.76 -2.91
CA VAL A 112 -14.01 15.88 -2.02
C VAL A 112 -12.50 15.96 -1.79
N VAL A 113 -11.73 14.98 -2.23
CA VAL A 113 -10.27 14.98 -2.15
C VAL A 113 -9.68 15.41 -3.48
N GLU A 114 -8.86 16.45 -3.47
CA GLU A 114 -8.20 16.98 -4.68
C GLU A 114 -6.78 16.45 -4.88
N GLY A 115 -6.17 15.88 -3.84
CA GLY A 115 -4.80 15.41 -3.88
C GLY A 115 -4.37 14.67 -2.63
N GLY A 116 -3.09 14.36 -2.55
CA GLY A 116 -2.48 13.69 -1.43
C GLY A 116 -1.15 14.31 -1.02
N GLU A 117 -0.81 14.13 0.24
CA GLU A 117 0.49 14.48 0.83
C GLU A 117 1.22 13.20 1.23
N TRP A 118 2.48 13.06 0.84
CA TRP A 118 3.34 11.95 1.30
C TRP A 118 3.71 12.13 2.76
N VAL A 119 3.41 11.12 3.59
CA VAL A 119 3.70 11.10 5.02
C VAL A 119 4.71 10.01 5.34
N SER A 120 5.95 10.41 5.63
CA SER A 120 7.01 9.48 6.00
C SER A 120 6.98 9.16 7.50
N ALA A 121 7.47 7.96 7.86
CA ALA A 121 7.56 7.53 9.26
C ALA A 121 8.54 8.38 10.08
N LEU A 122 9.54 9.01 9.44
CA LEU A 122 10.53 9.91 10.04
C LEU A 122 11.29 9.32 11.25
N ASP A 123 11.51 8.01 11.23
CA ASP A 123 12.35 7.33 12.22
C ASP A 123 13.75 7.01 11.64
N ASP A 124 14.63 6.40 12.46
CA ASP A 124 16.00 6.01 12.12
C ASP A 124 16.14 4.99 10.97
N ARG A 125 15.02 4.39 10.55
CA ARG A 125 14.94 3.44 9.43
C ARG A 125 14.29 4.03 8.19
N THR A 126 13.87 5.30 8.25
CA THR A 126 13.35 6.00 7.07
C THR A 126 14.49 6.30 6.11
N ARG A 127 14.33 5.89 4.84
CA ARG A 127 15.36 6.09 3.82
C ARG A 127 15.67 7.56 3.62
N THR A 128 16.96 7.89 3.56
CA THR A 128 17.43 9.24 3.25
C THR A 128 18.75 9.18 2.49
N SER A 129 19.00 10.18 1.66
CA SER A 129 20.29 10.38 0.99
C SER A 129 21.34 10.93 2.00
N PRO A 130 22.61 10.53 1.95
CA PRO A 130 23.26 9.67 0.93
C PRO A 130 23.24 8.15 1.27
N GLU A 131 22.62 7.71 2.39
CA GLU A 131 22.64 6.31 2.84
C GLU A 131 21.78 5.40 1.94
N SER A 132 20.87 5.99 1.16
CA SER A 132 20.00 5.30 0.21
C SER A 132 19.93 6.04 -1.11
N ASP A 133 19.73 5.30 -2.20
CA ASP A 133 19.44 5.87 -3.53
C ASP A 133 18.02 6.51 -3.57
N PHE A 134 17.19 6.22 -2.57
CA PHE A 134 15.82 6.74 -2.45
C PHE A 134 15.67 7.55 -1.17
N ASP A 135 15.03 8.72 -1.26
CA ASP A 135 14.91 9.65 -0.14
C ASP A 135 13.46 9.86 0.28
N HIS A 136 13.01 9.04 1.23
CA HIS A 136 11.67 9.14 1.80
C HIS A 136 11.55 10.28 2.84
N VAL A 137 12.67 10.72 3.42
CA VAL A 137 12.68 11.90 4.29
C VAL A 137 12.40 13.14 3.45
N HIS A 138 13.05 13.26 2.29
CA HIS A 138 12.82 14.37 1.36
C HIS A 138 11.40 14.37 0.78
N ALA A 139 10.81 13.20 0.60
CA ALA A 139 9.43 13.07 0.10
C ALA A 139 8.36 13.49 1.13
N HIS A 140 8.70 13.53 2.43
CA HIS A 140 7.75 13.98 3.46
C HIS A 140 7.24 15.39 3.17
N GLY A 141 5.92 15.56 3.19
CA GLY A 141 5.28 16.82 2.83
C GLY A 141 5.21 17.10 1.33
N GLU A 142 5.59 16.16 0.46
CA GLU A 142 5.33 16.28 -0.97
C GLU A 142 3.84 16.16 -1.24
N THR A 143 3.26 17.16 -1.92
CA THR A 143 1.85 17.19 -2.29
C THR A 143 1.69 17.00 -3.80
N VAL A 144 0.69 16.21 -4.19
CA VAL A 144 0.32 15.97 -5.58
C VAL A 144 -1.20 16.00 -5.75
N ARG A 145 -1.70 16.38 -6.93
CA ARG A 145 -3.13 16.27 -7.25
C ARG A 145 -3.50 14.80 -7.54
N LEU A 146 -4.78 14.47 -7.43
CA LEU A 146 -5.25 13.16 -7.86
C LEU A 146 -4.89 12.90 -9.32
N GLY A 147 -4.20 11.77 -9.56
CA GLY A 147 -3.70 11.38 -10.88
C GLY A 147 -2.26 11.82 -11.18
N GLU A 148 -1.67 12.68 -10.37
CA GLU A 148 -0.23 12.99 -10.43
C GLU A 148 0.57 12.02 -9.57
N LEU A 149 1.89 11.97 -9.78
CA LEU A 149 2.80 11.05 -9.11
C LEU A 149 3.72 11.80 -8.15
N TYR A 150 3.98 11.21 -6.99
CA TYR A 150 5.07 11.62 -6.11
C TYR A 150 6.41 11.32 -6.76
N VAL A 151 7.37 12.24 -6.70
CA VAL A 151 8.66 12.10 -7.38
C VAL A 151 9.88 12.29 -6.47
N ARG A 152 9.68 12.86 -5.27
CA ARG A 152 10.79 13.22 -4.38
C ARG A 152 11.51 12.04 -3.76
N THR A 153 10.94 10.84 -3.85
CA THR A 153 11.67 9.61 -3.45
C THR A 153 12.81 9.27 -4.40
N GLY A 154 12.85 9.85 -5.60
CA GLY A 154 13.77 9.51 -6.69
C GLY A 154 13.14 8.66 -7.79
N GLU A 155 11.88 8.25 -7.65
CA GLU A 155 11.06 7.57 -8.66
C GLU A 155 9.64 8.15 -8.67
N SER A 156 8.91 7.91 -9.75
CA SER A 156 7.51 8.33 -9.89
C SER A 156 6.60 7.25 -9.31
N LEU A 157 5.92 7.54 -8.21
CA LEU A 157 5.04 6.61 -7.48
C LEU A 157 3.66 7.23 -7.31
N ALA A 158 2.60 6.42 -7.49
CA ALA A 158 1.23 6.87 -7.24
C ALA A 158 0.91 6.97 -5.73
N TYR A 159 1.58 6.17 -4.90
CA TYR A 159 1.42 6.13 -3.45
C TYR A 159 2.62 5.46 -2.78
N PRO A 160 2.79 5.60 -1.46
CA PRO A 160 3.84 4.87 -0.73
C PRO A 160 3.66 3.36 -0.81
N GLY A 161 4.68 2.66 -1.33
CA GLY A 161 4.62 1.21 -1.55
C GLY A 161 3.98 0.80 -2.89
N ASP A 162 3.83 1.74 -3.81
CA ASP A 162 3.38 1.50 -5.19
C ASP A 162 4.26 0.42 -5.86
N PRO A 163 3.66 -0.67 -6.34
CA PRO A 163 4.40 -1.79 -6.93
C PRO A 163 5.13 -1.45 -8.24
N SER A 164 4.83 -0.32 -8.87
CA SER A 164 5.56 0.17 -10.05
C SER A 164 7.00 0.61 -9.73
N GLY A 165 7.24 0.97 -8.46
CA GLY A 165 8.56 1.36 -7.97
C GLY A 165 9.56 0.20 -7.89
N SER A 166 10.85 0.53 -7.92
CA SER A 166 11.90 -0.45 -7.75
C SER A 166 11.91 -1.07 -6.34
N PRO A 167 12.40 -2.32 -6.19
CA PRO A 167 12.47 -2.99 -4.90
C PRO A 167 13.17 -2.18 -3.80
N GLY A 168 14.21 -1.42 -4.16
CA GLY A 168 14.94 -0.56 -3.23
C GLY A 168 14.09 0.56 -2.66
N ASN A 169 13.10 1.06 -3.40
CA ASN A 169 12.20 2.11 -2.97
C ASN A 169 11.03 1.59 -2.13
N ILE A 170 10.40 0.48 -2.54
CA ILE A 170 9.12 0.05 -1.98
C ILE A 170 9.19 -1.00 -0.87
N ILE A 171 10.21 -1.90 -0.90
CA ILE A 171 10.32 -2.98 0.11
C ILE A 171 10.51 -2.40 1.51
N ASN A 172 9.71 -2.87 2.50
CA ASN A 172 9.69 -2.35 3.87
C ASN A 172 9.39 -0.86 3.98
N CYS A 173 8.78 -0.25 2.98
CA CYS A 173 8.25 1.11 3.12
C CYS A 173 7.23 1.15 4.27
N ARG A 174 7.27 2.22 5.08
CA ARG A 174 6.37 2.46 6.21
C ARG A 174 5.70 3.84 6.11
N CYS A 175 5.86 4.46 4.95
CA CYS A 175 5.22 5.72 4.65
C CYS A 175 3.73 5.48 4.35
N THR A 176 2.94 6.49 4.58
CA THR A 176 1.54 6.57 4.18
C THR A 176 1.29 7.86 3.41
N GLN A 177 0.05 8.15 3.13
CA GLN A 177 -0.36 9.41 2.52
C GLN A 177 -1.56 9.99 3.28
N ALA A 178 -1.70 11.31 3.24
CA ALA A 178 -2.82 12.05 3.82
C ALA A 178 -3.60 12.78 2.72
N PRO A 179 -4.94 12.88 2.81
CA PRO A 179 -5.75 13.56 1.80
C PRO A 179 -5.62 15.07 1.91
N ILE A 180 -5.67 15.75 0.76
CA ILE A 180 -5.91 17.18 0.65
C ILE A 180 -7.36 17.34 0.24
N VAL A 181 -8.17 17.89 1.14
CA VAL A 181 -9.62 18.03 0.95
C VAL A 181 -9.89 19.41 0.32
N ILE A 182 -10.85 19.47 -0.60
CA ILE A 182 -11.34 20.73 -1.16
C ILE A 182 -11.96 21.52 0.01
N GLU A 183 -11.45 22.72 0.24
CA GLU A 183 -12.09 23.66 1.17
C GLU A 183 -13.27 24.30 0.45
N ASP A 184 -14.49 24.14 1.00
CA ASP A 184 -15.65 24.89 0.52
C ASP A 184 -15.35 26.38 0.76
N GLU A 185 -15.27 27.18 -0.30
CA GLU A 185 -15.23 28.64 -0.16
C GLU A 185 -16.56 29.10 0.44
N GLU A 186 -16.52 29.58 1.70
CA GLU A 186 -17.68 30.20 2.38
C GLU A 186 -18.07 31.54 1.70
#